data_4688a79786465c912470f0c427032938
#
_entry.id   4688a79786465c912470f0c427032938
#
_cell.length_a   1.000
_cell.length_b   1.000
_cell.length_c   1.000
_cell.angle_alpha   90.00
_cell.angle_beta   90.00
_cell.angle_gamma   90.00
#
_symmetry.space_group_name_H-M   'P 1'
#
loop_
_entity.id
_entity.type
_entity.pdbx_description
1 polymer ?
#
loop_
_entity_poly.entity_id
_entity_poly.type
_entity_poly.pdbx_seq_one_letter_code
_entity_poly.pdbx_strand_id
1 'polypeptide(L)'
;MRYADDFLIGIIVSKVKIKDDIKRFLADRLALELSDEKTLVTHTEKPAKFLGYEVTVRKSNLQKRNKRGSLSRVYGNKVRLKVTTEVIKKKLLELGVLKFSYHNGHEQWIPKHRSELINNDDLEILDSYNREIVGFYNYYSIANNCAHALNNFKYIMEYSMYKTFAGKYKCRTRKVNKKYRKNGRFIVTHMTKTGVKERYFYDGGFKRKKPTYKSECDIMPRTIYTAGRTSLVERLKARECELCGATDDLVMH
;
A
#
# COMPACT_ATOMS: atom_id res chain seq x y z
N MET A 1 18.18 -5.34 0.18
CA MET A 1 17.08 -4.33 0.22
C MET A 1 16.98 -3.79 1.62
N ARG A 2 16.89 -2.49 1.78
CA ARG A 2 16.74 -1.81 3.07
C ARG A 2 15.61 -0.79 2.97
N TYR A 3 14.85 -0.63 4.04
CA TYR A 3 13.85 0.42 4.20
C TYR A 3 13.83 0.84 5.67
N ALA A 4 14.28 2.05 5.95
CA ALA A 4 14.52 2.52 7.32
C ALA A 4 15.36 1.48 8.13
N ASP A 5 14.79 0.94 9.19
CA ASP A 5 15.44 -0.06 10.06
C ASP A 5 15.28 -1.50 9.57
N ASP A 6 14.36 -1.74 8.62
CA ASP A 6 14.11 -3.06 8.07
C ASP A 6 15.05 -3.37 6.90
N PHE A 7 15.63 -4.57 6.87
CA PHE A 7 16.43 -5.02 5.73
C PHE A 7 16.18 -6.48 5.37
N LEU A 8 16.37 -6.81 4.10
CA LEU A 8 16.31 -8.16 3.56
C LEU A 8 17.59 -8.45 2.79
N ILE A 9 18.35 -9.46 3.22
CA ILE A 9 19.62 -9.87 2.61
C ILE A 9 19.47 -11.26 2.03
N GLY A 10 19.79 -11.42 0.74
CA GLY A 10 19.92 -12.73 0.10
C GLY A 10 21.36 -13.20 0.20
N ILE A 11 21.56 -14.45 0.68
CA ILE A 11 22.87 -15.06 0.87
C ILE A 11 22.96 -16.41 0.17
N ILE A 12 24.15 -16.75 -0.30
CA ILE A 12 24.44 -18.02 -0.99
C ILE A 12 25.28 -18.97 -0.11
N VAL A 13 25.79 -18.47 1.01
CA VAL A 13 26.78 -19.13 1.90
C VAL A 13 26.15 -19.56 3.24
N SER A 14 26.94 -20.16 4.14
CA SER A 14 26.53 -20.66 5.46
C SER A 14 25.78 -19.60 6.30
N LYS A 15 24.62 -20.00 6.81
CA LYS A 15 23.60 -19.15 7.41
C LYS A 15 24.01 -18.48 8.73
N VAL A 16 24.70 -19.22 9.61
CA VAL A 16 24.96 -18.79 10.99
C VAL A 16 26.00 -17.69 11.02
N LYS A 17 27.11 -17.88 10.32
CA LYS A 17 28.23 -16.93 10.30
C LYS A 17 27.84 -15.52 9.87
N ILE A 18 26.92 -15.40 8.91
CA ILE A 18 26.51 -14.08 8.37
C ILE A 18 25.65 -13.30 9.37
N LYS A 19 24.78 -13.97 10.15
CA LYS A 19 23.99 -13.27 11.18
C LYS A 19 24.91 -12.65 12.24
N ASP A 20 25.92 -13.41 12.66
CA ASP A 20 26.90 -12.96 13.65
C ASP A 20 27.81 -11.86 13.10
N ASP A 21 28.21 -11.95 11.83
CA ASP A 21 29.00 -10.92 11.16
C ASP A 21 28.22 -9.61 11.01
N ILE A 22 26.92 -9.68 10.67
CA ILE A 22 26.03 -8.50 10.63
C ILE A 22 25.86 -7.91 12.03
N LYS A 23 25.64 -8.74 13.04
CA LYS A 23 25.49 -8.29 14.43
C LYS A 23 26.74 -7.54 14.90
N ARG A 24 27.94 -8.10 14.64
CA ARG A 24 29.22 -7.43 14.94
C ARG A 24 29.38 -6.13 14.18
N PHE A 25 29.12 -6.13 12.88
CA PHE A 25 29.21 -4.92 12.05
C PHE A 25 28.30 -3.79 12.56
N LEU A 26 27.05 -4.10 12.93
CA LEU A 26 26.11 -3.12 13.46
C LEU A 26 26.58 -2.56 14.81
N ALA A 27 27.08 -3.41 15.70
CA ALA A 27 27.58 -3.00 17.00
C ALA A 27 28.86 -2.15 16.86
N ASP A 28 29.86 -2.64 16.11
CA ASP A 28 31.19 -2.04 16.07
C ASP A 28 31.25 -0.76 15.23
N ARG A 29 30.44 -0.69 14.16
CA ARG A 29 30.49 0.42 13.19
C ARG A 29 29.38 1.45 13.37
N LEU A 30 28.25 1.05 13.86
CA LEU A 30 27.06 1.90 13.92
C LEU A 30 26.48 2.05 15.33
N ALA A 31 27.06 1.38 16.33
CA ALA A 31 26.54 1.33 17.71
C ALA A 31 25.04 0.95 17.79
N LEU A 32 24.60 0.03 16.89
CA LEU A 32 23.23 -0.46 16.80
C LEU A 32 23.13 -1.91 17.25
N GLU A 33 22.07 -2.24 17.97
CA GLU A 33 21.76 -3.61 18.35
C GLU A 33 20.84 -4.28 17.34
N LEU A 34 21.20 -5.52 16.97
CA LEU A 34 20.35 -6.36 16.13
C LEU A 34 19.36 -7.11 17.01
N SER A 35 18.05 -6.92 16.76
CA SER A 35 17.03 -7.70 17.46
C SER A 35 17.07 -9.15 16.98
N ASP A 36 17.51 -10.05 17.86
CA ASP A 36 17.61 -11.49 17.56
C ASP A 36 16.24 -12.14 17.31
N GLU A 37 15.19 -11.68 18.00
CA GLU A 37 13.81 -12.17 17.84
C GLU A 37 13.21 -11.82 16.49
N LYS A 38 13.53 -10.64 15.96
CA LYS A 38 13.00 -10.14 14.68
C LYS A 38 13.87 -10.54 13.49
N THR A 39 15.13 -10.89 13.72
CA THR A 39 16.08 -11.25 12.67
C THR A 39 16.02 -12.73 12.38
N LEU A 40 15.24 -13.09 11.36
CA LEU A 40 15.00 -14.47 10.97
C LEU A 40 15.87 -14.87 9.78
N VAL A 41 16.48 -16.06 9.87
CA VAL A 41 17.18 -16.70 8.75
C VAL A 41 16.23 -17.72 8.12
N THR A 42 15.76 -17.43 6.91
CA THR A 42 14.74 -18.22 6.22
C THR A 42 15.30 -18.80 4.92
N HIS A 43 14.97 -20.07 4.62
CA HIS A 43 15.31 -20.66 3.32
C HIS A 43 14.55 -19.94 2.20
N THR A 44 15.18 -19.70 1.05
CA THR A 44 14.61 -18.89 -0.05
C THR A 44 13.28 -19.40 -0.61
N GLU A 45 12.97 -20.68 -0.44
CA GLU A 45 11.68 -21.27 -0.84
C GLU A 45 10.57 -21.08 0.19
N LYS A 46 10.93 -20.80 1.45
CA LYS A 46 9.99 -20.44 2.50
C LYS A 46 9.70 -18.94 2.45
N PRO A 47 8.48 -18.50 2.80
CA PRO A 47 8.15 -17.09 2.78
C PRO A 47 8.89 -16.31 3.87
N ALA A 48 9.60 -15.28 3.47
CA ALA A 48 10.14 -14.27 4.36
C ALA A 48 9.23 -13.04 4.33
N LYS A 49 8.79 -12.58 5.50
CA LYS A 49 7.94 -11.37 5.62
C LYS A 49 8.81 -10.12 5.54
N PHE A 50 8.50 -9.22 4.62
CA PHE A 50 9.19 -7.94 4.47
C PHE A 50 8.22 -6.87 3.95
N LEU A 51 8.06 -5.77 4.69
CA LEU A 51 7.18 -4.64 4.33
C LEU A 51 5.76 -5.07 3.93
N GLY A 52 5.16 -5.97 4.67
CA GLY A 52 3.81 -6.48 4.39
C GLY A 52 3.72 -7.44 3.19
N TYR A 53 4.84 -7.77 2.57
CA TYR A 53 4.93 -8.80 1.53
C TYR A 53 5.48 -10.10 2.09
N GLU A 54 5.10 -11.21 1.49
CA GLU A 54 5.84 -12.46 1.53
C GLU A 54 6.77 -12.54 0.32
N VAL A 55 8.07 -12.64 0.62
CA VAL A 55 9.14 -12.76 -0.38
C VAL A 55 9.58 -14.21 -0.45
N THR A 56 9.52 -14.82 -1.61
CA THR A 56 9.99 -16.19 -1.88
C THR A 56 10.75 -16.25 -3.19
N VAL A 57 11.61 -17.24 -3.34
CA VAL A 57 12.24 -17.55 -4.63
C VAL A 57 11.62 -18.82 -5.18
N ARG A 58 11.05 -18.73 -6.36
CA ARG A 58 10.44 -19.88 -7.02
C ARG A 58 11.49 -20.62 -7.84
N LYS A 59 11.75 -21.85 -7.47
CA LYS A 59 12.57 -22.79 -8.23
C LYS A 59 11.66 -23.85 -8.88
N SER A 60 11.95 -24.21 -10.11
CA SER A 60 11.27 -25.30 -10.80
C SER A 60 12.26 -25.98 -11.74
N ASN A 61 12.28 -27.28 -11.70
CA ASN A 61 13.05 -28.11 -12.65
C ASN A 61 12.23 -28.41 -13.92
N LEU A 62 10.96 -28.01 -13.98
CA LEU A 62 10.12 -28.18 -15.15
C LEU A 62 10.69 -27.36 -16.32
N GLN A 63 10.87 -28.04 -17.45
CA GLN A 63 11.31 -27.43 -18.68
C GLN A 63 10.10 -27.24 -19.61
N LYS A 64 10.06 -26.09 -20.28
CA LYS A 64 9.05 -25.78 -21.30
C LYS A 64 9.76 -25.20 -22.51
N ARG A 65 9.30 -25.57 -23.71
CA ARG A 65 9.77 -24.94 -24.94
C ARG A 65 9.30 -23.48 -24.99
N ASN A 66 10.22 -22.58 -25.25
CA ASN A 66 9.89 -21.18 -25.49
C ASN A 66 9.36 -20.97 -26.92
N LYS A 67 8.96 -19.76 -27.25
CA LYS A 67 8.45 -19.41 -28.61
C LYS A 67 9.46 -19.69 -29.74
N ARG A 68 10.75 -19.82 -29.43
CA ARG A 68 11.83 -20.14 -30.36
C ARG A 68 12.19 -21.64 -30.40
N GLY A 69 11.38 -22.49 -29.75
CA GLY A 69 11.61 -23.94 -29.70
C GLY A 69 12.66 -24.41 -28.70
N SER A 70 13.44 -23.54 -28.11
CA SER A 70 14.48 -23.90 -27.15
C SER A 70 13.89 -24.32 -25.80
N LEU A 71 14.45 -25.33 -25.15
CA LEU A 71 14.08 -25.76 -23.80
C LEU A 71 14.58 -24.71 -22.78
N SER A 72 13.67 -24.23 -21.96
CA SER A 72 13.97 -23.32 -20.86
C SER A 72 13.24 -23.75 -19.60
N ARG A 73 13.84 -23.49 -18.44
CA ARG A 73 13.14 -23.73 -17.15
C ARG A 73 11.95 -22.77 -17.04
N VAL A 74 10.81 -23.28 -16.60
CA VAL A 74 9.58 -22.49 -16.42
C VAL A 74 9.77 -21.38 -15.41
N TYR A 75 10.54 -21.64 -14.36
CA TYR A 75 10.88 -20.66 -13.32
C TYR A 75 12.35 -20.80 -12.92
N GLY A 76 13.19 -19.94 -13.47
CA GLY A 76 14.58 -19.84 -13.04
C GLY A 76 14.73 -18.86 -11.90
N ASN A 77 14.80 -19.32 -10.65
CA ASN A 77 15.14 -18.52 -9.45
C ASN A 77 14.51 -17.13 -9.38
N LYS A 78 13.25 -16.99 -9.81
CA LYS A 78 12.56 -15.70 -9.81
C LYS A 78 12.02 -15.36 -8.43
N VAL A 79 12.32 -14.17 -7.97
CA VAL A 79 11.73 -13.62 -6.75
C VAL A 79 10.24 -13.42 -6.96
N ARG A 80 9.47 -13.84 -5.97
CA ARG A 80 8.01 -13.73 -5.94
C ARG A 80 7.59 -12.93 -4.71
N LEU A 81 6.83 -11.89 -4.94
CA LEU A 81 6.19 -11.08 -3.90
C LEU A 81 4.72 -11.47 -3.83
N LYS A 82 4.22 -11.76 -2.65
CA LYS A 82 2.79 -12.03 -2.42
C LYS A 82 2.23 -11.15 -1.32
N VAL A 83 0.97 -10.79 -1.46
CA VAL A 83 0.16 -10.24 -0.37
C VAL A 83 -0.55 -11.41 0.31
N THR A 84 -0.44 -11.51 1.62
CA THR A 84 -1.09 -12.57 2.38
C THR A 84 -2.54 -12.21 2.72
N THR A 85 -3.34 -13.24 2.97
CA THR A 85 -4.70 -13.07 3.47
C THR A 85 -4.72 -12.36 4.83
N GLU A 86 -3.69 -12.60 5.67
CA GLU A 86 -3.54 -11.94 6.97
C GLU A 86 -3.41 -10.42 6.85
N VAL A 87 -2.62 -9.94 5.87
CA VAL A 87 -2.45 -8.50 5.61
C VAL A 87 -3.77 -7.87 5.19
N ILE A 88 -4.53 -8.53 4.30
CA ILE A 88 -5.85 -8.08 3.86
C ILE A 88 -6.81 -8.05 5.05
N LYS A 89 -6.84 -9.12 5.84
CA LYS A 89 -7.67 -9.25 7.04
C LYS A 89 -7.39 -8.14 8.04
N LYS A 90 -6.11 -7.92 8.35
CA LYS A 90 -5.66 -6.86 9.25
C LYS A 90 -6.14 -5.49 8.76
N LYS A 91 -5.93 -5.18 7.48
CA LYS A 91 -6.34 -3.89 6.91
C LYS A 91 -7.85 -3.68 6.93
N LEU A 92 -8.65 -4.70 6.60
CA LEU A 92 -10.11 -4.63 6.66
C LEU A 92 -10.64 -4.45 8.09
N LEU A 93 -9.98 -5.03 9.09
CA LEU A 93 -10.29 -4.83 10.50
C LEU A 93 -9.93 -3.41 10.98
N GLU A 94 -8.77 -2.90 10.60
CA GLU A 94 -8.34 -1.53 10.88
C GLU A 94 -9.33 -0.50 10.32
N LEU A 95 -9.87 -0.76 9.13
CA LEU A 95 -10.87 0.08 8.50
C LEU A 95 -12.30 -0.10 9.08
N GLY A 96 -12.49 -1.02 10.02
CA GLY A 96 -13.78 -1.29 10.63
C GLY A 96 -14.84 -1.87 9.67
N VAL A 97 -14.43 -2.40 8.51
CA VAL A 97 -15.33 -2.89 7.45
C VAL A 97 -15.59 -4.39 7.50
N LEU A 98 -14.94 -5.11 8.41
CA LEU A 98 -14.99 -6.56 8.50
C LEU A 98 -15.43 -7.00 9.89
N LYS A 99 -16.27 -8.02 9.95
CA LYS A 99 -16.51 -8.84 11.14
C LYS A 99 -16.42 -10.32 10.77
N PHE A 100 -16.13 -11.15 11.76
CA PHE A 100 -16.08 -12.61 11.58
C PHE A 100 -17.35 -13.27 12.06
N SER A 101 -17.73 -14.32 11.37
CA SER A 101 -18.68 -15.32 11.82
C SER A 101 -18.04 -16.69 11.60
N TYR A 102 -18.42 -17.64 12.45
CA TYR A 102 -17.97 -19.03 12.31
C TYR A 102 -19.15 -19.89 11.98
N HIS A 103 -19.07 -20.61 10.88
CA HIS A 103 -20.09 -21.58 10.48
C HIS A 103 -19.41 -22.93 10.17
N ASN A 104 -19.85 -23.99 10.82
CA ASN A 104 -19.26 -25.33 10.70
C ASN A 104 -17.71 -25.36 10.87
N GLY A 105 -17.18 -24.58 11.83
CA GLY A 105 -15.73 -24.50 12.08
C GLY A 105 -14.95 -23.63 11.08
N HIS A 106 -15.60 -23.09 10.05
CA HIS A 106 -14.96 -22.23 9.06
C HIS A 106 -15.20 -20.74 9.34
N GLU A 107 -14.13 -19.95 9.29
CA GLU A 107 -14.20 -18.51 9.41
C GLU A 107 -14.84 -17.89 8.16
N GLN A 108 -15.92 -17.15 8.35
CA GLN A 108 -16.58 -16.38 7.30
C GLN A 108 -16.37 -14.89 7.48
N TRP A 109 -16.02 -14.22 6.42
CA TRP A 109 -15.81 -12.79 6.37
C TRP A 109 -17.11 -12.07 6.03
N ILE A 110 -17.61 -11.30 6.97
CA ILE A 110 -18.86 -10.56 6.81
C ILE A 110 -18.56 -9.07 6.74
N PRO A 111 -18.90 -8.40 5.63
CA PRO A 111 -18.79 -6.94 5.53
C PRO A 111 -19.60 -6.23 6.61
N LYS A 112 -19.03 -5.23 7.26
CA LYS A 112 -19.65 -4.39 8.27
C LYS A 112 -19.78 -2.96 7.72
N HIS A 113 -20.86 -2.24 8.05
CA HIS A 113 -21.00 -0.82 7.73
C HIS A 113 -20.03 0.02 8.57
N ARG A 114 -19.65 1.17 8.07
CA ARG A 114 -18.85 2.17 8.77
C ARG A 114 -19.80 3.22 9.37
N SER A 115 -20.02 3.12 10.67
CA SER A 115 -20.95 4.01 11.39
C SER A 115 -20.48 5.46 11.39
N GLU A 116 -19.18 5.67 11.42
CA GLU A 116 -18.55 7.00 11.39
C GLU A 116 -18.82 7.78 10.09
N LEU A 117 -19.11 7.09 9.00
CA LEU A 117 -19.38 7.73 7.70
C LEU A 117 -20.87 7.98 7.42
N ILE A 118 -21.78 7.50 8.27
CA ILE A 118 -23.23 7.56 7.99
C ILE A 118 -23.72 9.00 7.85
N ASN A 119 -23.16 9.93 8.60
CA ASN A 119 -23.55 11.35 8.60
C ASN A 119 -22.87 12.16 7.49
N ASN A 120 -21.88 11.60 6.79
CA ASN A 120 -21.19 12.29 5.72
C ASN A 120 -22.04 12.37 4.45
N ASP A 121 -21.67 13.26 3.52
CA ASP A 121 -22.30 13.30 2.20
C ASP A 121 -22.04 12.03 1.40
N ASP A 122 -22.91 11.73 0.44
CA ASP A 122 -22.81 10.53 -0.40
C ASP A 122 -21.50 10.46 -1.18
N LEU A 123 -21.04 11.62 -1.66
CA LEU A 123 -19.76 11.74 -2.37
C LEU A 123 -18.57 11.44 -1.43
N GLU A 124 -18.59 12.00 -0.23
CA GLU A 124 -17.54 11.78 0.77
C GLU A 124 -17.45 10.32 1.20
N ILE A 125 -18.62 9.67 1.40
CA ILE A 125 -18.67 8.23 1.70
C ILE A 125 -18.01 7.46 0.57
N LEU A 126 -18.41 7.69 -0.68
CA LEU A 126 -17.88 6.99 -1.84
C LEU A 126 -16.38 7.21 -2.01
N ASP A 127 -15.92 8.47 -1.89
CA ASP A 127 -14.52 8.82 -2.04
C ASP A 127 -13.64 8.28 -0.92
N SER A 128 -14.17 8.14 0.30
CA SER A 128 -13.46 7.48 1.40
C SER A 128 -13.16 6.01 1.05
N TYR A 129 -14.14 5.25 0.56
CA TYR A 129 -13.93 3.88 0.11
C TYR A 129 -12.97 3.77 -1.08
N ASN A 130 -13.12 4.65 -2.06
CA ASN A 130 -12.25 4.69 -3.24
C ASN A 130 -10.79 4.98 -2.87
N ARG A 131 -10.55 5.93 -1.97
CA ARG A 131 -9.22 6.33 -1.50
C ARG A 131 -8.49 5.16 -0.83
N GLU A 132 -9.20 4.43 0.02
CA GLU A 132 -8.65 3.24 0.69
C GLU A 132 -8.30 2.13 -0.30
N ILE A 133 -9.17 1.87 -1.28
CA ILE A 133 -8.94 0.84 -2.32
C ILE A 133 -7.73 1.24 -3.18
N VAL A 134 -7.69 2.48 -3.65
CA VAL A 134 -6.59 2.97 -4.50
C VAL A 134 -5.27 3.01 -3.74
N GLY A 135 -5.29 3.46 -2.48
CA GLY A 135 -4.10 3.48 -1.62
C GLY A 135 -3.54 2.08 -1.41
N PHE A 136 -4.40 1.12 -1.07
CA PHE A 136 -3.99 -0.27 -0.89
C PHE A 136 -3.49 -0.90 -2.20
N TYR A 137 -4.14 -0.61 -3.34
CA TYR A 137 -3.68 -1.06 -4.64
C TYR A 137 -2.33 -0.45 -5.03
N ASN A 138 -2.13 0.85 -4.82
CA ASN A 138 -0.86 1.50 -5.17
C ASN A 138 0.31 0.85 -4.43
N TYR A 139 0.13 0.54 -3.14
CA TYR A 139 1.15 -0.12 -2.34
C TYR A 139 1.43 -1.55 -2.83
N TYR A 140 0.38 -2.37 -3.04
CA TYR A 140 0.52 -3.80 -3.37
C TYR A 140 0.50 -4.12 -4.86
N SER A 141 0.52 -3.12 -5.74
CA SER A 141 0.40 -3.29 -7.19
C SER A 141 1.51 -4.13 -7.84
N ILE A 142 2.68 -4.22 -7.21
CA ILE A 142 3.82 -5.02 -7.71
C ILE A 142 3.73 -6.52 -7.32
N ALA A 143 2.83 -6.88 -6.42
CA ALA A 143 2.67 -8.27 -5.97
C ALA A 143 2.23 -9.20 -7.11
N ASN A 144 2.73 -10.44 -7.07
CA ASN A 144 2.41 -11.45 -8.08
C ASN A 144 0.93 -11.88 -8.05
N ASN A 145 0.30 -11.84 -6.86
CA ASN A 145 -1.11 -12.16 -6.66
C ASN A 145 -1.99 -10.91 -6.52
N CYS A 146 -1.52 -9.75 -6.95
CA CYS A 146 -2.18 -8.46 -6.81
C CYS A 146 -3.67 -8.52 -7.19
N ALA A 147 -4.00 -9.00 -8.40
CA ALA A 147 -5.37 -9.02 -8.87
C ALA A 147 -6.30 -9.86 -7.96
N HIS A 148 -5.89 -11.08 -7.60
CA HIS A 148 -6.70 -11.96 -6.76
C HIS A 148 -6.87 -11.41 -5.34
N ALA A 149 -5.78 -11.00 -4.71
CA ALA A 149 -5.77 -10.49 -3.34
C ALA A 149 -6.61 -9.21 -3.20
N LEU A 150 -6.46 -8.28 -4.13
CA LEU A 150 -7.16 -7.00 -4.11
C LEU A 150 -8.63 -7.08 -4.55
N ASN A 151 -9.00 -8.06 -5.38
CA ASN A 151 -10.40 -8.31 -5.67
C ASN A 151 -11.16 -8.77 -4.42
N ASN A 152 -10.57 -9.61 -3.58
CA ASN A 152 -11.17 -10.00 -2.31
C ASN A 152 -11.31 -8.80 -1.35
N PHE A 153 -10.28 -7.96 -1.27
CA PHE A 153 -10.32 -6.71 -0.51
C PHE A 153 -11.44 -5.78 -1.01
N LYS A 154 -11.49 -5.52 -2.33
CA LYS A 154 -12.52 -4.69 -2.97
C LYS A 154 -13.93 -5.23 -2.71
N TYR A 155 -14.14 -6.53 -2.78
CA TYR A 155 -15.43 -7.16 -2.54
C TYR A 155 -15.97 -6.81 -1.15
N ILE A 156 -15.15 -6.96 -0.11
CA ILE A 156 -15.55 -6.60 1.27
C ILE A 156 -15.83 -5.10 1.38
N MET A 157 -14.98 -4.25 0.80
CA MET A 157 -15.14 -2.80 0.79
C MET A 157 -16.45 -2.37 0.09
N GLU A 158 -16.76 -2.98 -1.06
CA GLU A 158 -17.99 -2.69 -1.82
C GLU A 158 -19.26 -3.02 -1.01
N TYR A 159 -19.30 -4.22 -0.42
CA TYR A 159 -20.46 -4.62 0.39
C TYR A 159 -20.54 -3.85 1.71
N SER A 160 -19.43 -3.46 2.31
CA SER A 160 -19.39 -2.55 3.45
C SER A 160 -19.99 -1.18 3.08
N MET A 161 -19.61 -0.63 1.93
CA MET A 161 -20.16 0.61 1.41
C MET A 161 -21.68 0.51 1.22
N TYR A 162 -22.20 -0.56 0.59
CA TYR A 162 -23.64 -0.74 0.44
C TYR A 162 -24.37 -0.76 1.79
N LYS A 163 -23.78 -1.39 2.81
CA LYS A 163 -24.33 -1.41 4.16
C LYS A 163 -24.24 -0.03 4.84
N THR A 164 -23.21 0.77 4.57
CA THR A 164 -23.08 2.13 5.09
C THR A 164 -24.16 3.04 4.50
N PHE A 165 -24.39 3.00 3.20
CA PHE A 165 -25.51 3.69 2.56
C PHE A 165 -26.89 3.21 3.06
N ALA A 166 -27.02 1.89 3.25
CA ALA A 166 -28.26 1.32 3.79
C ALA A 166 -28.54 1.81 5.22
N GLY A 167 -27.50 1.94 6.06
CA GLY A 167 -27.57 2.53 7.39
C GLY A 167 -27.95 4.00 7.35
N LYS A 168 -27.29 4.79 6.50
CA LYS A 168 -27.60 6.23 6.30
C LYS A 168 -29.07 6.47 5.93
N TYR A 169 -29.59 5.71 4.98
CA TYR A 169 -30.94 5.88 4.47
C TYR A 169 -31.98 5.00 5.17
N LYS A 170 -31.60 4.30 6.23
CA LYS A 170 -32.48 3.37 6.99
C LYS A 170 -33.25 2.43 6.07
N CYS A 171 -32.58 1.84 5.08
CA CYS A 171 -33.18 0.98 4.08
C CYS A 171 -32.34 -0.28 3.82
N ARG A 172 -32.92 -1.25 3.09
CA ARG A 172 -32.17 -2.47 2.70
C ARG A 172 -31.15 -2.17 1.59
N THR A 173 -30.04 -2.87 1.58
CA THR A 173 -28.98 -2.76 0.54
C THR A 173 -29.51 -2.92 -0.88
N ARG A 174 -30.56 -3.74 -1.09
CA ARG A 174 -31.23 -3.88 -2.39
C ARG A 174 -31.81 -2.54 -2.90
N LYS A 175 -32.35 -1.71 -1.99
CA LYS A 175 -32.92 -0.40 -2.34
C LYS A 175 -31.81 0.60 -2.69
N VAL A 176 -30.68 0.54 -1.96
CA VAL A 176 -29.46 1.31 -2.28
C VAL A 176 -28.96 0.96 -3.68
N ASN A 177 -28.81 -0.33 -3.98
CA ASN A 177 -28.34 -0.77 -5.30
C ASN A 177 -29.29 -0.34 -6.42
N LYS A 178 -30.62 -0.40 -6.21
CA LYS A 178 -31.58 0.08 -7.20
C LYS A 178 -31.44 1.59 -7.49
N LYS A 179 -31.10 2.40 -6.47
CA LYS A 179 -30.93 3.87 -6.61
C LYS A 179 -29.61 4.26 -7.27
N TYR A 180 -28.50 3.66 -6.83
CA TYR A 180 -27.15 4.12 -7.19
C TYR A 180 -26.47 3.27 -8.25
N ARG A 181 -26.93 2.03 -8.52
CA ARG A 181 -26.29 1.15 -9.50
C ARG A 181 -26.93 1.34 -10.87
N LYS A 182 -26.17 1.91 -11.81
CA LYS A 182 -26.56 2.10 -13.22
C LYS A 182 -25.51 1.43 -14.10
N ASN A 183 -25.93 0.70 -15.12
CA ASN A 183 -25.05 0.01 -16.07
C ASN A 183 -23.96 -0.84 -15.40
N GLY A 184 -24.32 -1.54 -14.31
CA GLY A 184 -23.38 -2.39 -13.57
C GLY A 184 -22.43 -1.65 -12.62
N ARG A 185 -22.39 -0.30 -12.62
CA ARG A 185 -21.53 0.54 -11.80
C ARG A 185 -22.31 1.24 -10.70
N PHE A 186 -21.67 1.41 -9.55
CA PHE A 186 -22.25 2.23 -8.47
C PHE A 186 -21.83 3.69 -8.69
N ILE A 187 -22.81 4.59 -8.79
CA ILE A 187 -22.61 5.98 -9.22
C ILE A 187 -23.28 6.91 -8.21
N VAL A 188 -22.52 7.91 -7.76
CA VAL A 188 -23.05 9.05 -7.01
C VAL A 188 -22.98 10.28 -7.90
N THR A 189 -24.09 10.98 -8.06
CA THR A 189 -24.18 12.24 -8.80
C THR A 189 -24.08 13.41 -7.82
N HIS A 190 -23.31 14.42 -8.15
CA HIS A 190 -23.15 15.63 -7.35
C HIS A 190 -23.14 16.88 -8.22
N MET A 191 -23.60 17.97 -7.67
CA MET A 191 -23.60 19.27 -8.34
C MET A 191 -22.26 19.96 -8.16
N THR A 192 -21.72 20.50 -9.24
CA THR A 192 -20.54 21.35 -9.23
C THR A 192 -20.86 22.69 -9.90
N LYS A 193 -19.98 23.68 -9.77
CA LYS A 193 -20.12 24.97 -10.48
C LYS A 193 -20.26 24.83 -11.99
N THR A 194 -19.71 23.73 -12.55
CA THR A 194 -19.75 23.43 -13.99
C THR A 194 -20.87 22.47 -14.39
N GLY A 195 -21.81 22.15 -13.48
CA GLY A 195 -22.94 21.25 -13.73
C GLY A 195 -22.88 19.95 -12.92
N VAL A 196 -23.72 19.01 -13.28
CA VAL A 196 -23.84 17.70 -12.63
C VAL A 196 -22.64 16.84 -13.03
N LYS A 197 -21.95 16.29 -12.06
CA LYS A 197 -20.87 15.30 -12.27
C LYS A 197 -21.20 13.96 -11.62
N GLU A 198 -20.68 12.90 -12.20
CA GLU A 198 -20.80 11.54 -11.71
C GLU A 198 -19.48 11.06 -11.09
N ARG A 199 -19.57 10.40 -9.96
CA ARG A 199 -18.45 9.75 -9.29
C ARG A 199 -18.76 8.25 -9.17
N TYR A 200 -17.78 7.43 -9.58
CA TYR A 200 -17.92 5.99 -9.64
C TYR A 200 -17.20 5.31 -8.49
N PHE A 201 -17.79 4.23 -7.97
CA PHE A 201 -17.00 3.30 -7.15
C PHE A 201 -15.89 2.70 -7.99
N TYR A 202 -14.71 2.50 -7.40
CA TYR A 202 -13.51 2.05 -8.10
C TYR A 202 -13.75 0.81 -8.97
N ASP A 203 -13.54 0.96 -10.27
CA ASP A 203 -13.72 -0.10 -11.28
C ASP A 203 -12.47 -0.29 -12.18
N GLY A 204 -11.36 0.38 -11.88
CA GLY A 204 -10.12 0.36 -12.68
C GLY A 204 -9.40 -0.99 -12.72
N GLY A 205 -9.88 -1.99 -11.98
CA GLY A 205 -9.23 -3.30 -11.88
C GLY A 205 -7.88 -3.26 -11.12
N PHE A 206 -7.26 -4.42 -10.98
CA PHE A 206 -6.01 -4.58 -10.22
C PHE A 206 -4.93 -5.26 -11.07
N LYS A 207 -4.49 -4.57 -12.10
CA LYS A 207 -3.40 -5.06 -12.95
C LYS A 207 -2.07 -4.95 -12.20
N ARG A 208 -1.28 -6.04 -12.21
CA ARG A 208 0.07 -6.00 -11.65
C ARG A 208 0.92 -4.97 -12.39
N LYS A 209 1.50 -4.02 -11.64
CA LYS A 209 2.49 -3.08 -12.17
C LYS A 209 3.87 -3.73 -12.17
N LYS A 210 4.70 -3.41 -13.15
CA LYS A 210 6.10 -3.79 -13.12
C LYS A 210 6.82 -2.89 -12.11
N PRO A 211 7.69 -3.44 -11.24
CA PRO A 211 8.51 -2.61 -10.38
C PRO A 211 9.42 -1.73 -11.25
N THR A 212 9.47 -0.46 -10.93
CA THR A 212 10.37 0.49 -11.60
C THR A 212 11.69 0.48 -10.85
N TYR A 213 12.71 -0.10 -11.45
CA TYR A 213 14.08 -0.03 -10.93
C TYR A 213 14.68 1.31 -11.38
N LYS A 214 14.42 2.36 -10.63
CA LYS A 214 15.15 3.62 -10.81
C LYS A 214 16.25 3.66 -9.76
N SER A 215 17.50 3.63 -10.20
CA SER A 215 18.67 3.85 -9.33
C SER A 215 18.62 5.20 -8.62
N GLU A 216 17.90 6.15 -9.18
CA GLU A 216 17.65 7.48 -8.62
C GLU A 216 16.85 7.46 -7.31
N CYS A 217 16.11 6.37 -7.01
CA CYS A 217 15.40 6.24 -5.73
C CYS A 217 16.34 6.13 -4.53
N ASP A 218 17.57 5.72 -4.75
CA ASP A 218 18.60 5.59 -3.70
C ASP A 218 19.47 6.87 -3.58
N ILE A 219 19.29 7.83 -4.48
CA ILE A 219 19.90 9.14 -4.37
C ILE A 219 19.11 9.91 -3.32
N MET A 220 19.66 9.99 -2.10
CA MET A 220 19.12 10.89 -1.09
C MET A 220 19.01 12.29 -1.69
N PRO A 221 17.83 12.91 -1.67
CA PRO A 221 17.73 14.31 -2.07
C PRO A 221 18.79 15.06 -1.27
N ARG A 222 19.66 15.81 -1.96
CA ARG A 222 20.69 16.61 -1.31
C ARG A 222 19.94 17.65 -0.46
N THR A 223 19.78 17.35 0.82
CA THR A 223 19.18 18.25 1.81
C THR A 223 19.95 19.55 1.97
N ILE A 224 21.16 19.62 1.42
CA ILE A 224 21.98 20.84 1.36
C ILE A 224 21.21 22.01 0.74
N TYR A 225 20.29 21.77 -0.20
CA TYR A 225 19.47 22.83 -0.79
C TYR A 225 18.26 23.24 0.06
N THR A 226 17.85 22.42 1.02
CA THR A 226 16.81 22.79 1.99
C THR A 226 17.40 23.46 3.23
N ALA A 227 18.70 23.30 3.47
CA ALA A 227 19.44 23.97 4.54
C ALA A 227 19.74 25.46 4.23
N GLY A 228 19.48 25.92 3.01
CA GLY A 228 19.67 27.32 2.61
C GLY A 228 18.51 28.25 2.97
N ARG A 229 17.45 27.76 3.59
CA ARG A 229 16.45 28.64 4.19
C ARG A 229 16.95 29.05 5.56
N THR A 230 17.52 30.23 5.63
CA THR A 230 17.76 30.95 6.89
C THR A 230 16.52 30.84 7.78
N SER A 231 16.72 30.58 9.07
CA SER A 231 15.60 30.54 10.00
C SER A 231 14.81 31.85 9.91
N LEU A 232 13.50 31.82 10.15
CA LEU A 232 12.66 33.02 10.13
C LEU A 232 13.28 34.14 10.98
N VAL A 233 13.91 33.77 12.10
CA VAL A 233 14.59 34.70 13.00
C VAL A 233 15.83 35.34 12.37
N GLU A 234 16.62 34.60 11.60
CA GLU A 234 17.79 35.12 10.89
C GLU A 234 17.38 36.04 9.75
N ARG A 235 16.32 35.70 9.01
CA ARG A 235 15.73 36.55 7.96
C ARG A 235 15.21 37.89 8.51
N LEU A 236 14.52 37.84 9.64
CA LEU A 236 14.05 39.05 10.34
C LEU A 236 15.19 39.89 10.90
N LYS A 237 16.30 39.27 11.34
CA LYS A 237 17.49 39.98 11.81
C LYS A 237 18.26 40.63 10.68
N ALA A 238 18.26 40.09 9.48
CA ALA A 238 18.95 40.62 8.31
C ALA A 238 18.35 41.95 7.84
N ARG A 239 17.06 42.21 8.12
CA ARG A 239 16.33 43.45 7.73
C ARG A 239 16.50 43.81 6.25
N GLU A 240 16.59 42.82 5.41
CA GLU A 240 16.78 42.94 3.96
C GLU A 240 15.89 41.93 3.25
N CYS A 241 15.26 42.34 2.15
CA CYS A 241 14.45 41.44 1.34
C CYS A 241 15.34 40.48 0.56
N GLU A 242 15.17 39.16 0.74
CA GLU A 242 15.94 38.11 0.04
C GLU A 242 15.71 38.09 -1.49
N LEU A 243 14.64 38.71 -1.98
CA LEU A 243 14.30 38.73 -3.41
C LEU A 243 14.80 39.99 -4.14
N CYS A 244 14.71 41.15 -3.51
CA CYS A 244 15.03 42.42 -4.18
C CYS A 244 16.08 43.27 -3.45
N GLY A 245 16.55 42.87 -2.26
CA GLY A 245 17.54 43.63 -1.49
C GLY A 245 17.01 44.91 -0.83
N ALA A 246 15.68 45.14 -0.84
CA ALA A 246 15.10 46.34 -0.20
C ALA A 246 15.22 46.24 1.32
N THR A 247 15.47 47.37 1.96
CA THR A 247 15.61 47.53 3.41
C THR A 247 14.39 48.17 4.07
N ASP A 248 13.53 48.82 3.27
CA ASP A 248 12.33 49.50 3.72
C ASP A 248 11.07 48.76 3.25
N ASP A 249 9.96 48.93 3.97
CA ASP A 249 8.64 48.34 3.68
C ASP A 249 8.66 46.81 3.49
N LEU A 250 9.40 46.11 4.35
CA LEU A 250 9.52 44.66 4.31
C LEU A 250 8.22 43.97 4.69
N VAL A 251 7.61 43.25 3.76
CA VAL A 251 6.42 42.43 3.98
C VAL A 251 6.79 40.95 3.98
N MET A 252 6.25 40.20 4.91
CA MET A 252 6.42 38.74 4.95
C MET A 252 5.47 38.05 3.96
N HIS A 253 6.02 37.24 3.09
CA HIS A 253 5.29 36.39 2.15
C HIS A 253 5.35 34.92 2.56
#